data_b803bfe8714855687af98596ce35b351
#
_entry.id   b803bfe8714855687af98596ce35b351
#
_cell.length_a   1.000
_cell.length_b   1.000
_cell.length_c   1.000
_cell.angle_alpha   90.00
_cell.angle_beta   90.00
_cell.angle_gamma   90.00
#
_symmetry.space_group_name_H-M   'P 1'
#
loop_
_entity.id
_entity.type
_entity.pdbx_description
1 polymer ?
#
loop_
_entity_poly.entity_id
_entity_poly.type
_entity_poly.pdbx_seq_one_letter_code
_entity_poly.pdbx_strand_id
1 'polypeptide(L)'
;MSVPSATQNTSPYRNEPIWSRSEKAIARKAFDAALRRELQDVMREVKQMANKIKEPADVWELERYLTQRRKDIDRRYEFRSSRLTRVFGVLLWEHRISEEELRGLGADKLKAIRSCAEVLSEDAA
;
A
#
# COMPACT_ATOMS: atom_id res chain seq x y z
N MET A 1 31.64 -12.45 -23.24
CA MET A 1 30.79 -11.32 -23.63
C MET A 1 29.95 -10.87 -22.51
N SER A 2 30.23 -9.74 -22.00
CA SER A 2 29.46 -9.16 -20.92
C SER A 2 28.34 -8.24 -21.42
N VAL A 3 28.18 -8.17 -22.70
CA VAL A 3 27.20 -7.28 -23.31
C VAL A 3 25.76 -7.48 -22.84
N PRO A 4 25.36 -8.72 -22.48
CA PRO A 4 23.98 -8.92 -22.02
C PRO A 4 23.56 -8.01 -20.87
N SER A 5 24.48 -7.70 -19.96
CA SER A 5 24.18 -6.78 -18.86
C SER A 5 23.80 -5.40 -19.37
N ALA A 6 24.60 -4.89 -20.31
CA ALA A 6 24.35 -3.58 -20.88
C ALA A 6 23.01 -3.55 -21.61
N THR A 7 22.70 -4.66 -22.30
CA THR A 7 21.43 -4.77 -23.00
C THR A 7 20.25 -4.70 -22.05
N GLN A 8 20.39 -5.32 -20.89
CA GLN A 8 19.34 -5.28 -19.89
C GLN A 8 19.04 -3.88 -19.40
N ASN A 9 20.06 -3.01 -19.42
CA ASN A 9 19.90 -1.64 -18.97
C ASN A 9 19.03 -0.78 -19.92
N THR A 10 18.70 -1.31 -21.07
CA THR A 10 17.83 -0.61 -22.00
C THR A 10 16.35 -0.92 -21.77
N SER A 11 16.06 -1.83 -20.84
CA SER A 11 14.68 -2.16 -20.49
C SER A 11 13.95 -0.94 -19.97
N PRO A 12 12.65 -0.78 -20.30
CA PRO A 12 11.86 0.31 -19.75
C PRO A 12 11.73 0.21 -18.23
N TYR A 13 12.02 -0.94 -17.67
CA TYR A 13 11.91 -1.17 -16.22
C TYR A 13 13.25 -1.10 -15.50
N ARG A 14 14.29 -0.67 -16.18
CA ARG A 14 15.63 -0.65 -15.58
C ARG A 14 15.77 0.25 -14.36
N ASN A 15 14.85 1.21 -14.20
CA ASN A 15 14.88 2.13 -13.07
C ASN A 15 14.05 1.65 -11.88
N GLU A 16 13.46 0.47 -11.99
CA GLU A 16 12.74 -0.10 -10.86
C GLU A 16 13.72 -0.45 -9.75
N PRO A 17 13.36 -0.15 -8.50
CA PRO A 17 14.22 -0.53 -7.38
C PRO A 17 14.30 -2.04 -7.26
N ILE A 18 15.50 -2.51 -6.96
CA ILE A 18 15.74 -3.93 -6.73
C ILE A 18 15.58 -4.19 -5.24
N TRP A 19 14.65 -5.06 -4.89
CA TRP A 19 14.37 -5.43 -3.51
C TRP A 19 15.08 -6.75 -3.20
N SER A 20 15.93 -6.74 -2.19
CA SER A 20 16.62 -7.94 -1.75
C SER A 20 15.63 -8.88 -1.07
N ARG A 21 16.05 -10.13 -0.85
CA ARG A 21 15.23 -11.11 -0.16
C ARG A 21 14.84 -10.62 1.24
N SER A 22 15.79 -10.07 1.98
CA SER A 22 15.50 -9.54 3.32
C SER A 22 14.58 -8.34 3.27
N GLU A 23 14.75 -7.47 2.29
CA GLU A 23 13.85 -6.32 2.10
C GLU A 23 12.44 -6.77 1.76
N LYS A 24 12.30 -7.80 0.93
CA LYS A 24 10.98 -8.34 0.60
C LYS A 24 10.29 -8.94 1.81
N ALA A 25 11.05 -9.56 2.70
CA ALA A 25 10.48 -10.12 3.94
C ALA A 25 9.95 -9.00 4.84
N ILE A 26 10.72 -7.92 4.99
CA ILE A 26 10.29 -6.75 5.77
C ILE A 26 9.04 -6.14 5.12
N ALA A 27 9.08 -5.98 3.80
CA ALA A 27 7.98 -5.41 3.05
C ALA A 27 6.71 -6.26 3.21
N ARG A 28 6.83 -7.58 3.12
CA ARG A 28 5.66 -8.47 3.26
C ARG A 28 5.04 -8.34 4.64
N LYS A 29 5.86 -8.29 5.66
CA LYS A 29 5.35 -8.15 7.03
C LYS A 29 4.62 -6.83 7.23
N ALA A 30 5.20 -5.73 6.76
CA ALA A 30 4.59 -4.41 6.86
C ALA A 30 3.30 -4.32 6.03
N PHE A 31 3.33 -4.86 4.83
CA PHE A 31 2.19 -4.90 3.93
C PHE A 31 1.01 -5.66 4.56
N ASP A 32 1.28 -6.85 5.09
CA ASP A 32 0.23 -7.67 5.69
C ASP A 32 -0.33 -7.01 6.95
N ALA A 33 0.52 -6.35 7.74
CA ALA A 33 0.06 -5.63 8.93
C ALA A 33 -0.84 -4.45 8.55
N ALA A 34 -0.48 -3.70 7.52
CA ALA A 34 -1.29 -2.59 7.05
C ALA A 34 -2.64 -3.06 6.54
N LEU A 35 -2.64 -4.12 5.75
CA LEU A 35 -3.88 -4.69 5.22
C LEU A 35 -4.81 -5.14 6.35
N ARG A 36 -4.25 -5.81 7.35
CA ARG A 36 -5.03 -6.25 8.51
C ARG A 36 -5.65 -5.06 9.25
N ARG A 37 -4.89 -3.99 9.42
CA ARG A 37 -5.38 -2.77 10.07
C ARG A 37 -6.52 -2.13 9.28
N GLU A 38 -6.38 -2.10 7.97
CA GLU A 38 -7.42 -1.54 7.11
C GLU A 38 -8.69 -2.40 7.16
N LEU A 39 -8.54 -3.72 7.14
CA LEU A 39 -9.70 -4.61 7.24
C LEU A 39 -10.38 -4.50 8.61
N GLN A 40 -9.62 -4.25 9.67
CA GLN A 40 -10.20 -4.00 10.99
C GLN A 40 -11.05 -2.73 10.99
N ASP A 41 -10.60 -1.69 10.28
CA ASP A 41 -11.38 -0.47 10.13
C ASP A 41 -12.68 -0.74 9.36
N VAL A 42 -12.60 -1.54 8.30
CA VAL A 42 -13.78 -1.93 7.52
C VAL A 42 -14.77 -2.68 8.42
N MET A 43 -14.28 -3.64 9.20
CA MET A 43 -15.13 -4.41 10.11
C MET A 43 -15.85 -3.51 11.11
N ARG A 44 -15.12 -2.54 11.67
CA ARG A 44 -15.71 -1.59 12.63
C ARG A 44 -16.79 -0.76 11.97
N GLU A 45 -16.52 -0.25 10.78
CA GLU A 45 -17.46 0.56 10.04
C GLU A 45 -18.71 -0.23 9.65
N VAL A 46 -18.53 -1.46 9.21
CA VAL A 46 -19.63 -2.35 8.86
C VAL A 46 -20.56 -2.57 10.05
N LYS A 47 -19.96 -2.82 11.22
CA LYS A 47 -20.75 -3.03 12.44
C LYS A 47 -21.57 -1.79 12.79
N GLN A 48 -20.97 -0.60 12.67
CA GLN A 48 -21.66 0.65 12.95
C GLN A 48 -22.80 0.88 11.96
N MET A 49 -22.54 0.65 10.67
CA MET A 49 -23.57 0.82 9.65
C MET A 49 -24.70 -0.18 9.83
N ALA A 50 -24.35 -1.44 10.16
CA ALA A 50 -25.36 -2.48 10.39
C ALA A 50 -26.28 -2.12 11.56
N ASN A 51 -25.71 -1.55 12.62
CA ASN A 51 -26.50 -1.14 13.78
C ASN A 51 -27.45 0.02 13.49
N LYS A 52 -27.20 0.76 12.43
CA LYS A 52 -28.03 1.91 12.05
C LYS A 52 -29.08 1.56 11.00
N ILE A 53 -29.12 0.32 10.57
CA ILE A 53 -30.10 -0.11 9.56
C ILE A 53 -31.50 -0.02 10.15
N LYS A 54 -32.37 0.73 9.47
CA LYS A 54 -33.76 0.88 9.84
C LYS A 54 -34.69 0.63 8.65
N GLU A 55 -34.18 0.87 7.45
CA GLU A 55 -34.97 0.76 6.23
C GLU A 55 -34.18 -0.06 5.19
N PRO A 56 -34.88 -0.65 4.20
CA PRO A 56 -34.21 -1.42 3.15
C PRO A 56 -33.11 -0.65 2.43
N ALA A 57 -33.30 0.66 2.23
CA ALA A 57 -32.29 1.49 1.56
C ALA A 57 -30.96 1.46 2.31
N ASP A 58 -31.00 1.36 3.64
CA ASP A 58 -29.79 1.32 4.46
C ASP A 58 -28.95 0.06 4.18
N VAL A 59 -29.62 -1.04 3.87
CA VAL A 59 -28.94 -2.29 3.50
C VAL A 59 -28.14 -2.10 2.21
N TRP A 60 -28.72 -1.42 1.25
CA TRP A 60 -28.06 -1.19 -0.03
C TRP A 60 -26.92 -0.17 0.09
N GLU A 61 -27.00 0.76 1.03
CA GLU A 61 -25.88 1.65 1.34
C GLU A 61 -24.69 0.87 1.91
N LEU A 62 -24.98 -0.09 2.78
CA LEU A 62 -23.93 -0.96 3.32
C LEU A 62 -23.27 -1.76 2.21
N GLU A 63 -24.06 -2.29 1.30
CA GLU A 63 -23.54 -3.06 0.18
C GLU A 63 -22.65 -2.18 -0.72
N ARG A 64 -23.07 -0.94 -1.01
CA ARG A 64 -22.26 -0.01 -1.79
C ARG A 64 -20.96 0.35 -1.09
N TYR A 65 -21.00 0.56 0.22
CA TYR A 65 -19.81 0.83 1.02
C TYR A 65 -18.82 -0.33 0.91
N LEU A 66 -19.29 -1.56 1.11
CA LEU A 66 -18.44 -2.74 1.03
C LEU A 66 -17.82 -2.92 -0.35
N THR A 67 -18.63 -2.75 -1.38
CA THR A 67 -18.16 -2.87 -2.76
C THR A 67 -17.07 -1.85 -3.06
N GLN A 68 -17.27 -0.60 -2.63
CA GLN A 68 -16.29 0.46 -2.87
C GLN A 68 -15.02 0.21 -2.07
N ARG A 69 -15.14 -0.20 -0.80
CA ARG A 69 -13.98 -0.49 0.03
C ARG A 69 -13.16 -1.64 -0.55
N ARG A 70 -13.82 -2.66 -1.05
CA ARG A 70 -13.13 -3.79 -1.67
C ARG A 70 -12.33 -3.34 -2.90
N LYS A 71 -12.93 -2.52 -3.74
CA LYS A 71 -12.23 -1.99 -4.91
C LYS A 71 -11.03 -1.15 -4.52
N ASP A 72 -11.18 -0.31 -3.51
CA ASP A 72 -10.09 0.55 -3.03
C ASP A 72 -8.93 -0.28 -2.48
N ILE A 73 -9.25 -1.31 -1.70
CA ILE A 73 -8.25 -2.19 -1.10
C ILE A 73 -7.54 -3.00 -2.19
N ASP A 74 -8.29 -3.58 -3.12
CA ASP A 74 -7.70 -4.36 -4.20
C ASP A 74 -6.75 -3.52 -5.05
N ARG A 75 -7.10 -2.25 -5.28
CA ARG A 75 -6.27 -1.34 -6.07
C ARG A 75 -5.02 -0.91 -5.31
N ARG A 76 -5.14 -0.69 -4.01
CA ARG A 76 -4.05 -0.16 -3.16
C ARG A 76 -3.02 -1.23 -2.81
N TYR A 77 -3.50 -2.42 -2.45
CA TYR A 77 -2.63 -3.48 -1.91
C TYR A 77 -2.16 -4.41 -3.02
N GLU A 78 -1.16 -3.93 -3.75
CA GLU A 78 -0.55 -4.70 -4.82
C GLU A 78 0.90 -4.99 -4.45
N PHE A 79 1.21 -6.26 -4.17
CA PHE A 79 2.57 -6.65 -3.76
C PHE A 79 3.41 -6.98 -4.99
N ARG A 80 3.95 -5.93 -5.60
CA ARG A 80 4.84 -6.01 -6.75
C ARG A 80 6.02 -5.10 -6.52
N SER A 81 7.21 -5.56 -6.86
CA SER A 81 8.44 -4.78 -6.66
C SER A 81 8.34 -3.38 -7.28
N SER A 82 7.74 -3.27 -8.46
CA SER A 82 7.59 -1.99 -9.14
C SER A 82 6.59 -1.05 -8.48
N ARG A 83 5.76 -1.56 -7.57
CA ARG A 83 4.71 -0.79 -6.91
C ARG A 83 4.94 -0.54 -5.44
N LEU A 84 5.86 -1.29 -4.82
CA LEU A 84 6.02 -1.25 -3.37
C LEU A 84 6.36 0.14 -2.83
N THR A 85 7.20 0.90 -3.51
CA THR A 85 7.54 2.24 -3.07
C THR A 85 6.31 3.11 -2.94
N ARG A 86 5.45 3.10 -3.95
CA ARG A 86 4.22 3.88 -3.92
C ARG A 86 3.23 3.35 -2.89
N VAL A 87 3.08 2.04 -2.83
CA VAL A 87 2.18 1.40 -1.85
C VAL A 87 2.56 1.84 -0.45
N PHE A 88 3.84 1.72 -0.09
CA PHE A 88 4.30 2.10 1.25
C PHE A 88 4.28 3.61 1.47
N GLY A 89 4.49 4.41 0.44
CA GLY A 89 4.33 5.85 0.55
C GLY A 89 2.91 6.23 0.94
N VAL A 90 1.92 5.63 0.29
CA VAL A 90 0.51 5.86 0.62
C VAL A 90 0.20 5.38 2.05
N LEU A 91 0.67 4.17 2.40
CA LEU A 91 0.40 3.60 3.71
C LEU A 91 1.06 4.41 4.83
N LEU A 92 2.26 4.91 4.59
CA LEU A 92 2.95 5.77 5.56
C LEU A 92 2.21 7.09 5.72
N TRP A 93 1.80 7.70 4.63
CA TRP A 93 1.03 8.93 4.66
C TRP A 93 -0.30 8.77 5.40
N GLU A 94 -0.95 7.62 5.23
CA GLU A 94 -2.21 7.33 5.90
C GLU A 94 -2.04 6.80 7.33
N HIS A 95 -0.81 6.69 7.80
CA HIS A 95 -0.50 6.18 9.13
C HIS A 95 -0.94 4.73 9.35
N ARG A 96 -0.98 3.93 8.28
CA ARG A 96 -1.29 2.51 8.40
C ARG A 96 -0.04 1.68 8.69
N ILE A 97 1.12 2.25 8.41
CA ILE A 97 2.42 1.69 8.82
C ILE A 97 3.25 2.80 9.43
N SER A 98 4.22 2.43 10.25
CA SER A 98 5.20 3.35 10.82
C SER A 98 6.54 3.15 10.13
N GLU A 99 7.44 4.14 10.27
CA GLU A 99 8.80 3.99 9.75
C GLU A 99 9.54 2.86 10.45
N GLU A 100 9.19 2.60 11.73
CA GLU A 100 9.78 1.50 12.48
C GLU A 100 9.52 0.15 11.81
N GLU A 101 8.34 -0.02 11.26
CA GLU A 101 7.98 -1.25 10.57
C GLU A 101 8.74 -1.43 9.25
N LEU A 102 9.35 -0.35 8.75
CA LEU A 102 10.16 -0.39 7.53
C LEU A 102 11.65 -0.49 7.85
N ARG A 103 12.01 -0.61 9.12
CA ARG A 103 13.41 -0.71 9.53
C ARG A 103 14.06 -1.92 8.86
N GLY A 104 15.24 -1.71 8.31
CA GLY A 104 15.97 -2.76 7.61
C GLY A 104 15.91 -2.65 6.10
N LEU A 105 15.02 -1.80 5.57
CA LEU A 105 15.05 -1.49 4.16
C LEU A 105 16.25 -0.63 3.84
N GLY A 106 16.79 -0.76 2.64
CA GLY A 106 17.90 0.07 2.19
C GLY A 106 17.54 1.55 2.20
N ALA A 107 18.56 2.40 2.34
CA ALA A 107 18.37 3.84 2.40
C ALA A 107 17.66 4.37 1.15
N ASP A 108 17.93 3.78 0.00
CA ASP A 108 17.29 4.15 -1.27
C ASP A 108 15.77 3.93 -1.23
N LYS A 109 15.32 2.81 -0.66
CA LYS A 109 13.91 2.51 -0.53
C LYS A 109 13.23 3.45 0.46
N LEU A 110 13.86 3.64 1.62
CA LEU A 110 13.30 4.53 2.65
C LEU A 110 13.15 5.95 2.12
N LYS A 111 14.16 6.44 1.41
CA LYS A 111 14.12 7.77 0.82
C LYS A 111 12.97 7.90 -0.18
N ALA A 112 12.84 6.93 -1.06
CA ALA A 112 11.79 6.94 -2.08
C ALA A 112 10.39 6.87 -1.45
N ILE A 113 10.22 6.05 -0.42
CA ILE A 113 8.95 5.93 0.29
C ILE A 113 8.60 7.24 0.99
N ARG A 114 9.56 7.84 1.70
CA ARG A 114 9.35 9.12 2.37
C ARG A 114 9.00 10.23 1.38
N SER A 115 9.69 10.27 0.25
CA SER A 115 9.41 11.26 -0.79
C SER A 115 8.01 11.12 -1.33
N CYS A 116 7.56 9.90 -1.55
CA CYS A 116 6.20 9.63 -2.00
C CYS A 116 5.17 10.12 -0.98
N ALA A 117 5.40 9.83 0.30
CA ALA A 117 4.51 10.28 1.36
C ALA A 117 4.46 11.80 1.45
N GLU A 118 5.61 12.47 1.29
CA GLU A 118 5.68 13.93 1.32
C GLU A 118 4.88 14.56 0.19
N VAL A 119 5.00 14.01 -1.03
CA VAL A 119 4.24 14.51 -2.17
C VAL A 119 2.75 14.40 -1.93
N LEU A 120 2.30 13.28 -1.37
CA LEU A 120 0.89 13.10 -1.03
C LEU A 120 0.44 14.10 0.03
N SER A 121 1.28 14.37 1.01
CA SER A 121 0.99 15.34 2.06
C SER A 121 0.85 16.75 1.48
N GLU A 122 1.72 17.14 0.56
CA GLU A 122 1.67 18.43 -0.10
C GLU A 122 0.40 18.57 -0.94
N ASP A 123 0.04 17.53 -1.68
CA ASP A 123 -1.15 17.55 -2.51
C ASP A 123 -2.43 17.67 -1.66
N ALA A 124 -2.41 17.11 -0.46
CA ALA A 124 -3.55 17.16 0.45
C ALA A 124 -3.68 18.52 1.15
N ALA A 125 -2.58 19.25 1.24
CA ALA A 125 -2.58 20.57 1.84
C ALA A 125 -3.11 21.61 0.85
#